data_4a8f81b35af522c36ad89d2e99050df3
#
_entry.id   4a8f81b35af522c36ad89d2e99050df3
#
_cell.length_a   1.000
_cell.length_b   1.000
_cell.length_c   1.000
_cell.angle_alpha   90.00
_cell.angle_beta   90.00
_cell.angle_gamma   90.00
#
_symmetry.space_group_name_H-M   'P 1'
#
loop_
_entity.id
_entity.type
_entity.pdbx_description
1 polymer ?
#
loop_
_entity_poly.entity_id
_entity_poly.type
_entity_poly.pdbx_seq_one_letter_code
_entity_poly.pdbx_strand_id
1 'polypeptide(L)'
;DIVIITSGIGRKPGQSRIDLAQTNVNIMKDIAPKIAAVAPNALYVIVSNPVDIMTYVFTRVSGIPESQIIGSGTILDTARLRYDLSHRYNIAQKNIHAYVYGEHGDTSFIPWSLAQISGCPLSEYEDMVVKQCATKDRLDPEQTLKYVQKSGGEIIAKKGATFYAVSASVNKIL
;
A
#
# COMPACT_ATOMS: atom_id res chain seq x y z
N ASP A 1 -21.41 -10.21 0.80
CA ASP A 1 -21.03 -9.17 1.80
C ASP A 1 -19.53 -9.00 1.82
N ILE A 2 -19.06 -7.82 2.27
CA ILE A 2 -17.64 -7.51 2.42
C ILE A 2 -17.40 -7.03 3.85
N VAL A 3 -16.37 -7.59 4.48
CA VAL A 3 -15.91 -7.20 5.83
C VAL A 3 -14.54 -6.55 5.74
N ILE A 4 -14.40 -5.34 6.24
CA ILE A 4 -13.14 -4.61 6.24
C ILE A 4 -12.56 -4.63 7.66
N ILE A 5 -11.38 -5.20 7.83
CA ILE A 5 -10.70 -5.31 9.13
C ILE A 5 -9.68 -4.17 9.27
N THR A 6 -10.01 -3.21 10.13
CA THR A 6 -9.15 -2.06 10.47
C THR A 6 -8.72 -2.07 11.94
N SER A 7 -9.07 -3.12 12.68
CA SER A 7 -8.80 -3.24 14.12
C SER A 7 -7.32 -3.38 14.42
N GLY A 8 -6.85 -2.67 15.42
CA GLY A 8 -5.45 -2.68 15.84
C GLY A 8 -5.09 -1.36 16.52
N ILE A 9 -3.91 -1.32 17.09
CA ILE A 9 -3.35 -0.10 17.69
C ILE A 9 -2.29 0.51 16.77
N GLY A 10 -2.24 1.84 16.76
CA GLY A 10 -1.17 2.58 16.07
C GLY A 10 0.14 2.55 16.86
N ARG A 11 1.24 2.76 16.15
CA ARG A 11 2.58 2.81 16.76
C ARG A 11 2.70 4.02 17.69
N LYS A 12 3.15 3.77 18.94
CA LYS A 12 3.47 4.84 19.90
C LYS A 12 4.93 5.28 19.75
N PRO A 13 5.27 6.54 20.11
CA PRO A 13 6.66 6.96 20.19
C PRO A 13 7.48 6.02 21.08
N GLY A 14 8.65 5.59 20.60
CA GLY A 14 9.54 4.67 21.32
C GLY A 14 9.16 3.18 21.25
N GLN A 15 8.01 2.82 20.70
CA GLN A 15 7.61 1.42 20.55
C GLN A 15 8.34 0.77 19.36
N SER A 16 8.85 -0.45 19.55
CA SER A 16 9.45 -1.20 18.44
C SER A 16 8.39 -1.68 17.44
N ARG A 17 8.78 -1.96 16.19
CA ARG A 17 7.89 -2.56 15.19
C ARG A 17 7.42 -3.96 15.61
N ILE A 18 8.28 -4.72 16.29
CA ILE A 18 8.00 -6.08 16.76
C ILE A 18 6.94 -6.07 17.85
N ASP A 19 7.07 -5.19 18.85
CA ASP A 19 6.10 -5.10 19.95
C ASP A 19 4.71 -4.68 19.44
N LEU A 20 4.67 -3.75 18.46
CA LEU A 20 3.42 -3.38 17.81
C LEU A 20 2.81 -4.55 17.05
N ALA A 21 3.62 -5.28 16.28
CA ALA A 21 3.18 -6.44 15.51
C ALA A 21 2.60 -7.50 16.45
N GLN A 22 3.30 -7.83 17.56
CA GLN A 22 2.82 -8.82 18.52
C GLN A 22 1.49 -8.44 19.14
N THR A 23 1.31 -7.17 19.50
CA THR A 23 0.03 -6.68 20.05
C THR A 23 -1.11 -6.83 19.04
N ASN A 24 -0.89 -6.40 17.79
CA ASN A 24 -1.91 -6.49 16.75
C ASN A 24 -2.19 -7.94 16.33
N VAL A 25 -1.19 -8.82 16.36
CA VAL A 25 -1.38 -10.27 16.18
C VAL A 25 -2.31 -10.84 17.26
N ASN A 26 -2.13 -10.47 18.51
CA ASN A 26 -2.98 -10.95 19.60
C ASN A 26 -4.43 -10.46 19.43
N ILE A 27 -4.63 -9.20 19.04
CA ILE A 27 -5.95 -8.68 18.71
C ILE A 27 -6.57 -9.47 17.56
N MET A 28 -5.82 -9.69 16.47
CA MET A 28 -6.31 -10.42 15.30
C MET A 28 -6.69 -11.86 15.64
N LYS A 29 -5.90 -12.56 16.45
CA LYS A 29 -6.20 -13.91 16.92
C LYS A 29 -7.51 -13.98 17.72
N ASP A 30 -7.81 -12.95 18.48
CA ASP A 30 -9.05 -12.90 19.28
C ASP A 30 -10.29 -12.61 18.42
N ILE A 31 -10.18 -11.65 17.48
CA ILE A 31 -11.35 -11.19 16.71
C ILE A 31 -11.65 -12.05 15.49
N ALA A 32 -10.63 -12.59 14.80
CA ALA A 32 -10.81 -13.26 13.51
C ALA A 32 -11.79 -14.45 13.57
N PRO A 33 -11.68 -15.40 14.54
CA PRO A 33 -12.64 -16.51 14.63
C PRO A 33 -14.06 -16.05 14.93
N LYS A 34 -14.21 -14.98 15.74
CA LYS A 34 -15.52 -14.43 16.13
C LYS A 34 -16.24 -13.80 14.94
N ILE A 35 -15.51 -13.01 14.13
CA ILE A 35 -16.07 -12.37 12.93
C ILE A 35 -16.38 -13.42 11.86
N ALA A 36 -15.48 -14.38 11.65
CA ALA A 36 -15.67 -15.46 10.71
C ALA A 36 -16.92 -16.31 11.01
N ALA A 37 -17.21 -16.56 12.28
CA ALA A 37 -18.42 -17.30 12.70
C ALA A 37 -19.72 -16.55 12.36
N VAL A 38 -19.69 -15.21 12.32
CA VAL A 38 -20.86 -14.37 12.00
C VAL A 38 -21.03 -14.17 10.49
N ALA A 39 -19.94 -14.10 9.74
CA ALA A 39 -19.96 -13.80 8.30
C ALA A 39 -19.11 -14.80 7.48
N PRO A 40 -19.39 -16.11 7.51
CA PRO A 40 -18.51 -17.13 6.92
C PRO A 40 -18.39 -17.06 5.39
N ASN A 41 -19.32 -16.40 4.72
CA ASN A 41 -19.36 -16.29 3.25
C ASN A 41 -18.96 -14.89 2.75
N ALA A 42 -18.47 -14.00 3.63
CA ALA A 42 -18.05 -12.67 3.24
C ALA A 42 -16.65 -12.66 2.58
N LEU A 43 -16.37 -11.66 1.78
CA LEU A 43 -15.01 -11.29 1.38
C LEU A 43 -14.39 -10.44 2.49
N TYR A 44 -13.16 -10.73 2.84
CA TYR A 44 -12.43 -10.04 3.91
C TYR A 44 -11.31 -9.18 3.34
N VAL A 45 -11.34 -7.87 3.65
CA VAL A 45 -10.28 -6.94 3.29
C VAL A 45 -9.52 -6.56 4.55
N ILE A 46 -8.26 -6.97 4.65
CA ILE A 46 -7.40 -6.70 5.79
C ILE A 46 -6.62 -5.40 5.54
N VAL A 47 -6.76 -4.45 6.45
CA VAL A 47 -6.13 -3.11 6.38
C VAL A 47 -5.23 -2.85 7.58
N SER A 48 -5.43 -3.59 8.67
CA SER A 48 -4.65 -3.48 9.92
C SER A 48 -3.17 -3.71 9.69
N ASN A 49 -2.31 -2.85 10.27
CA ASN A 49 -0.86 -2.96 10.13
C ASN A 49 -0.20 -3.74 11.28
N PRO A 50 0.91 -4.46 10.99
CA PRO A 50 1.53 -4.68 9.67
C PRO A 50 0.68 -5.57 8.77
N VAL A 51 0.22 -5.04 7.63
CA VAL A 51 -0.86 -5.65 6.84
C VAL A 51 -0.55 -7.06 6.34
N ASP A 52 0.67 -7.33 5.91
CA ASP A 52 1.06 -8.64 5.40
C ASP A 52 1.02 -9.70 6.52
N ILE A 53 1.52 -9.35 7.71
CA ILE A 53 1.45 -10.22 8.89
C ILE A 53 0.00 -10.41 9.34
N MET A 54 -0.81 -9.34 9.36
CA MET A 54 -2.21 -9.42 9.77
C MET A 54 -3.04 -10.26 8.81
N THR A 55 -2.80 -10.13 7.51
CA THR A 55 -3.45 -10.97 6.49
C THR A 55 -3.09 -12.44 6.69
N TYR A 56 -1.81 -12.75 6.88
CA TYR A 56 -1.36 -14.11 7.15
C TYR A 56 -2.00 -14.68 8.43
N VAL A 57 -1.98 -13.93 9.53
CA VAL A 57 -2.58 -14.38 10.80
C VAL A 57 -4.08 -14.61 10.64
N PHE A 58 -4.81 -13.67 10.01
CA PHE A 58 -6.24 -13.82 9.77
C PHE A 58 -6.53 -15.10 8.98
N THR A 59 -5.80 -15.36 7.90
CA THR A 59 -5.92 -16.56 7.09
C THR A 59 -5.72 -17.84 7.91
N ARG A 60 -4.77 -17.84 8.85
CA ARG A 60 -4.45 -19.02 9.68
C ARG A 60 -5.45 -19.30 10.79
N VAL A 61 -6.13 -18.28 11.32
CA VAL A 61 -6.94 -18.44 12.53
C VAL A 61 -8.45 -18.27 12.31
N SER A 62 -8.87 -17.69 11.18
CA SER A 62 -10.29 -17.44 10.91
C SER A 62 -11.07 -18.67 10.45
N GLY A 63 -10.40 -19.64 9.81
CA GLY A 63 -11.06 -20.76 9.11
C GLY A 63 -11.70 -20.36 7.78
N ILE A 64 -11.58 -19.09 7.35
CA ILE A 64 -12.08 -18.60 6.05
C ILE A 64 -11.14 -19.05 4.93
N PRO A 65 -11.65 -19.48 3.76
CA PRO A 65 -10.84 -19.82 2.60
C PRO A 65 -9.96 -18.65 2.14
N GLU A 66 -8.71 -18.91 1.75
CA GLU A 66 -7.77 -17.87 1.27
C GLU A 66 -8.33 -17.06 0.11
N SER A 67 -9.14 -17.67 -0.76
CA SER A 67 -9.80 -17.00 -1.89
C SER A 67 -10.79 -15.89 -1.49
N GLN A 68 -11.20 -15.85 -0.21
CA GLN A 68 -12.09 -14.83 0.34
C GLN A 68 -11.32 -13.76 1.14
N ILE A 69 -9.99 -13.81 1.22
CA ILE A 69 -9.17 -12.92 2.04
C ILE A 69 -8.22 -12.12 1.16
N ILE A 70 -8.26 -10.79 1.30
CA ILE A 70 -7.37 -9.86 0.58
C ILE A 70 -6.73 -8.93 1.59
N GLY A 71 -5.40 -8.82 1.58
CA GLY A 71 -4.69 -7.74 2.24
C GLY A 71 -4.68 -6.49 1.37
N SER A 72 -4.80 -5.29 1.95
CA SER A 72 -4.68 -4.03 1.18
C SER A 72 -3.28 -3.86 0.57
N GLY A 73 -2.26 -4.52 1.11
CA GLY A 73 -0.92 -4.59 0.55
C GLY A 73 -0.35 -3.23 0.18
N THR A 74 0.22 -3.14 -1.01
CA THR A 74 0.89 -1.96 -1.55
C THR A 74 0.00 -1.07 -2.41
N ILE A 75 -1.33 -1.15 -2.29
CA ILE A 75 -2.24 -0.31 -3.10
C ILE A 75 -2.05 1.18 -2.80
N LEU A 76 -1.85 1.55 -1.53
CA LEU A 76 -1.59 2.92 -1.13
C LEU A 76 -0.22 3.41 -1.61
N ASP A 77 0.80 2.55 -1.55
CA ASP A 77 2.15 2.86 -2.05
C ASP A 77 2.12 3.08 -3.56
N THR A 78 1.37 2.25 -4.28
CA THR A 78 1.10 2.42 -5.72
C THR A 78 0.40 3.76 -6.01
N ALA A 79 -0.55 4.17 -5.20
CA ALA A 79 -1.21 5.46 -5.36
C ALA A 79 -0.24 6.64 -5.16
N ARG A 80 0.66 6.53 -4.18
CA ARG A 80 1.73 7.52 -3.93
C ARG A 80 2.72 7.60 -5.08
N LEU A 81 3.15 6.44 -5.60
CA LEU A 81 4.00 6.37 -6.78
C LEU A 81 3.36 7.08 -7.98
N ARG A 82 2.10 6.77 -8.28
CA ARG A 82 1.38 7.40 -9.39
C ARG A 82 1.17 8.89 -9.17
N TYR A 83 0.99 9.33 -7.94
CA TYR A 83 0.92 10.75 -7.60
C TYR A 83 2.25 11.45 -7.89
N ASP A 84 3.37 10.90 -7.46
CA ASP A 84 4.71 11.46 -7.70
C ASP A 84 5.00 11.56 -9.20
N LEU A 85 4.80 10.47 -9.95
CA LEU A 85 4.97 10.44 -11.40
C LEU A 85 4.03 11.42 -12.12
N SER A 86 2.79 11.55 -11.65
CA SER A 86 1.80 12.49 -12.20
C SER A 86 2.28 13.94 -12.10
N HIS A 87 2.84 14.33 -10.95
CA HIS A 87 3.40 15.67 -10.75
C HIS A 87 4.67 15.86 -11.57
N ARG A 88 5.54 14.86 -11.59
CA ARG A 88 6.79 14.92 -12.35
C ARG A 88 6.56 15.17 -13.85
N TYR A 89 5.62 14.44 -14.44
CA TYR A 89 5.36 14.49 -15.88
C TYR A 89 4.18 15.38 -16.27
N ASN A 90 3.48 15.97 -15.31
CA ASN A 90 2.27 16.75 -15.51
C ASN A 90 1.19 15.98 -16.31
N ILE A 91 0.93 14.74 -15.90
CA ILE A 91 0.00 13.80 -16.54
C ILE A 91 -1.00 13.31 -15.51
N ALA A 92 -2.24 13.08 -15.91
CA ALA A 92 -3.26 12.51 -15.04
C ALA A 92 -2.86 11.11 -14.54
N GLN A 93 -3.03 10.84 -13.24
CA GLN A 93 -2.67 9.56 -12.60
C GLN A 93 -3.28 8.33 -13.30
N LYS A 94 -4.45 8.48 -13.89
CA LYS A 94 -5.13 7.38 -14.63
C LYS A 94 -4.36 6.89 -15.85
N ASN A 95 -3.47 7.70 -16.39
CA ASN A 95 -2.65 7.37 -17.55
C ASN A 95 -1.30 6.73 -17.15
N ILE A 96 -1.04 6.59 -15.85
CA ILE A 96 0.21 6.03 -15.32
C ILE A 96 -0.05 4.61 -14.85
N HIS A 97 0.61 3.66 -15.46
CA HIS A 97 0.56 2.23 -15.15
C HIS A 97 1.89 1.81 -14.51
N ALA A 98 2.07 2.20 -13.26
CA ALA A 98 3.21 1.83 -12.43
C ALA A 98 2.69 1.32 -11.09
N TYR A 99 3.39 0.36 -10.51
CA TYR A 99 2.94 -0.36 -9.32
C TYR A 99 4.09 -0.57 -8.35
N VAL A 100 3.76 -0.61 -7.07
CA VAL A 100 4.66 -1.06 -6.02
C VAL A 100 4.29 -2.49 -5.67
N TYR A 101 5.27 -3.36 -5.57
CA TYR A 101 5.13 -4.77 -5.23
C TYR A 101 5.90 -5.14 -3.97
N GLY A 102 5.66 -6.35 -3.49
CA GLY A 102 6.29 -6.91 -2.31
C GLY A 102 5.52 -6.58 -1.04
N GLU A 103 6.21 -6.60 0.08
CA GLU A 103 5.68 -6.27 1.40
C GLU A 103 5.32 -4.78 1.49
N HIS A 104 4.25 -4.46 2.23
CA HIS A 104 3.99 -3.06 2.60
C HIS A 104 4.99 -2.62 3.68
N GLY A 105 6.18 -2.20 3.26
CA GLY A 105 7.29 -1.86 4.15
C GLY A 105 8.59 -1.56 3.40
N ASP A 106 9.69 -1.78 4.10
CA ASP A 106 11.04 -1.40 3.63
C ASP A 106 11.56 -2.31 2.49
N THR A 107 10.95 -3.48 2.28
CA THR A 107 11.30 -4.44 1.23
C THR A 107 10.44 -4.32 -0.03
N SER A 108 9.54 -3.33 -0.07
CA SER A 108 8.78 -3.03 -1.28
C SER A 108 9.68 -2.58 -2.43
N PHE A 109 9.27 -2.85 -3.65
CA PHE A 109 10.02 -2.48 -4.85
C PHE A 109 9.10 -2.05 -6.00
N ILE A 110 9.68 -1.34 -6.97
CA ILE A 110 8.97 -0.89 -8.18
C ILE A 110 9.61 -1.62 -9.38
N PRO A 111 8.85 -2.46 -10.10
CA PRO A 111 9.34 -3.08 -11.33
C PRO A 111 9.29 -2.05 -12.47
N TRP A 112 10.30 -1.22 -12.57
CA TRP A 112 10.39 -0.14 -13.54
C TRP A 112 10.25 -0.57 -14.99
N SER A 113 10.67 -1.79 -15.31
CA SER A 113 10.51 -2.38 -16.65
C SER A 113 9.05 -2.59 -17.07
N LEU A 114 8.12 -2.62 -16.10
CA LEU A 114 6.68 -2.73 -16.33
C LEU A 114 5.96 -1.38 -16.27
N ALA A 115 6.66 -0.31 -15.90
CA ALA A 115 6.05 1.02 -15.79
C ALA A 115 5.79 1.62 -17.17
N GLN A 116 4.58 2.16 -17.36
CA GLN A 116 4.11 2.76 -18.61
C GLN A 116 3.34 4.05 -18.37
N ILE A 117 3.40 4.94 -19.33
CA ILE A 117 2.56 6.15 -19.41
C ILE A 117 1.76 6.08 -20.71
N SER A 118 0.44 5.98 -20.62
CA SER A 118 -0.47 5.88 -21.77
C SER A 118 -0.08 4.77 -22.76
N GLY A 119 0.41 3.63 -22.25
CA GLY A 119 0.84 2.49 -23.08
C GLY A 119 2.29 2.59 -23.61
N CYS A 120 2.98 3.72 -23.44
CA CYS A 120 4.38 3.87 -23.76
C CYS A 120 5.25 3.44 -22.56
N PRO A 121 6.27 2.59 -22.71
CA PRO A 121 7.21 2.28 -21.64
C PRO A 121 7.80 3.55 -21.02
N LEU A 122 7.92 3.57 -19.69
CA LEU A 122 8.38 4.77 -18.98
C LEU A 122 9.76 5.25 -19.47
N SER A 123 10.68 4.34 -19.76
CA SER A 123 12.02 4.68 -20.28
C SER A 123 11.95 5.42 -21.61
N GLU A 124 11.12 4.97 -22.54
CA GLU A 124 10.93 5.60 -23.86
C GLU A 124 10.21 6.96 -23.70
N TYR A 125 9.24 7.03 -22.83
CA TYR A 125 8.54 8.29 -22.51
C TYR A 125 9.52 9.32 -21.92
N GLU A 126 10.40 8.92 -21.02
CA GLU A 126 11.44 9.78 -20.46
C GLU A 126 12.40 10.28 -21.54
N ASP A 127 12.84 9.42 -22.44
CA ASP A 127 13.72 9.82 -23.54
C ASP A 127 13.09 10.90 -24.41
N MET A 128 11.79 10.80 -24.68
CA MET A 128 11.06 11.85 -25.40
C MET A 128 10.99 13.15 -24.63
N VAL A 129 10.65 13.10 -23.32
CA VAL A 129 10.51 14.28 -22.48
C VAL A 129 11.85 15.01 -22.30
N VAL A 130 12.92 14.28 -22.02
CA VAL A 130 14.26 14.85 -21.83
C VAL A 130 14.77 15.49 -23.13
N LYS A 131 14.48 14.90 -24.29
CA LYS A 131 14.83 15.50 -25.60
C LYS A 131 14.08 16.81 -25.88
N GLN A 132 12.81 16.90 -25.47
CA GLN A 132 11.98 18.07 -25.71
C GLN A 132 12.16 19.17 -24.65
N CYS A 133 12.49 18.80 -23.43
CA CYS A 133 12.63 19.69 -22.28
C CYS A 133 14.03 19.57 -21.69
N ALA A 134 14.98 20.31 -22.22
CA ALA A 134 16.41 20.30 -21.80
C ALA A 134 16.65 20.57 -20.29
N THR A 135 15.62 20.96 -19.55
CA THR A 135 15.67 21.30 -18.11
C THR A 135 15.14 20.18 -17.20
N LYS A 136 14.69 19.06 -17.75
CA LYS A 136 14.18 17.93 -16.92
C LYS A 136 15.23 16.84 -16.75
N ASP A 137 15.63 16.63 -15.50
CA ASP A 137 16.45 15.49 -15.14
C ASP A 137 15.69 14.17 -15.29
N ARG A 138 16.40 13.08 -15.54
CA ARG A 138 15.81 11.73 -15.51
C ARG A 138 15.27 11.39 -14.13
N LEU A 139 14.29 10.50 -14.09
CA LEU A 139 13.79 9.91 -12.86
C LEU A 139 14.94 9.22 -12.12
N ASP A 140 15.06 9.47 -10.84
CA ASP A 140 15.89 8.67 -9.94
C ASP A 140 15.01 7.55 -9.31
N PRO A 141 15.20 6.29 -9.73
CA PRO A 141 14.41 5.17 -9.25
C PRO A 141 14.50 4.97 -7.73
N GLU A 142 15.70 5.16 -7.16
CA GLU A 142 15.92 4.96 -5.72
C GLU A 142 15.28 6.10 -4.89
N GLN A 143 15.41 7.33 -5.34
CA GLN A 143 14.81 8.46 -4.67
C GLN A 143 13.28 8.36 -4.69
N THR A 144 12.70 7.95 -5.82
CA THR A 144 11.25 7.73 -5.95
C THR A 144 10.76 6.63 -5.01
N LEU A 145 11.46 5.50 -4.95
CA LEU A 145 11.11 4.42 -4.02
C LEU A 145 11.19 4.89 -2.56
N LYS A 146 12.25 5.59 -2.19
CA LYS A 146 12.42 6.16 -0.83
C LYS A 146 11.30 7.15 -0.48
N TYR A 147 10.88 8.00 -1.43
CA TYR A 147 9.74 8.89 -1.25
C TYR A 147 8.46 8.11 -0.94
N VAL A 148 8.15 7.09 -1.71
CA VAL A 148 6.96 6.25 -1.50
C VAL A 148 6.97 5.60 -0.12
N GLN A 149 8.09 4.96 0.26
CA GLN A 149 8.24 4.26 1.54
C GLN A 149 8.16 5.20 2.75
N LYS A 150 8.70 6.42 2.65
CA LYS A 150 8.73 7.40 3.76
C LYS A 150 7.45 8.22 3.91
N SER A 151 6.64 8.35 2.85
CA SER A 151 5.45 9.22 2.81
C SER A 151 4.50 8.99 3.99
N GLY A 152 4.29 7.74 4.41
CA GLY A 152 3.45 7.42 5.56
C GLY A 152 4.01 8.00 6.87
N GLY A 153 5.30 7.82 7.10
CA GLY A 153 5.99 8.35 8.28
C GLY A 153 5.96 9.88 8.36
N GLU A 154 6.12 10.56 7.22
CA GLU A 154 6.06 12.01 7.14
C GLU A 154 4.67 12.56 7.47
N ILE A 155 3.61 11.89 6.99
CA ILE A 155 2.23 12.27 7.32
C ILE A 155 1.97 12.05 8.82
N ILE A 156 2.42 10.93 9.39
CA ILE A 156 2.26 10.65 10.83
C ILE A 156 3.00 11.70 11.65
N ALA A 157 4.21 12.09 11.27
CA ALA A 157 4.98 13.13 11.94
C ALA A 157 4.26 14.48 11.98
N LYS A 158 3.51 14.82 10.91
CA LYS A 158 2.81 16.11 10.77
C LYS A 158 1.39 16.09 11.37
N LYS A 159 0.68 14.95 11.32
CA LYS A 159 -0.75 14.84 11.63
C LYS A 159 -1.08 13.81 12.73
N GLY A 160 -0.08 13.13 13.27
CA GLY A 160 -0.25 12.09 14.29
C GLY A 160 -0.68 10.72 13.72
N ALA A 161 -1.40 10.68 12.60
CA ALA A 161 -1.86 9.44 11.98
C ALA A 161 -2.18 9.63 10.48
N THR A 162 -2.44 8.53 9.75
CA THR A 162 -2.89 8.53 8.36
C THR A 162 -4.27 7.89 8.28
N PHE A 163 -5.23 8.52 7.59
CA PHE A 163 -6.60 8.03 7.47
C PHE A 163 -7.13 8.11 6.03
N TYR A 164 -7.03 9.27 5.39
CA TYR A 164 -7.77 9.57 4.16
C TYR A 164 -7.27 8.79 2.95
N ALA A 165 -5.97 8.73 2.75
CA ALA A 165 -5.41 8.06 1.58
C ALA A 165 -5.61 6.54 1.63
N VAL A 166 -5.51 5.91 2.82
CA VAL A 166 -5.77 4.49 2.98
C VAL A 166 -7.24 4.18 2.77
N SER A 167 -8.16 5.01 3.28
CA SER A 167 -9.60 4.84 3.07
C SER A 167 -9.96 4.93 1.58
N ALA A 168 -9.41 5.92 0.86
CA ALA A 168 -9.59 6.06 -0.58
C ALA A 168 -9.01 4.86 -1.37
N SER A 169 -7.88 4.32 -0.91
CA SER A 169 -7.26 3.14 -1.53
C SER A 169 -8.07 1.87 -1.31
N VAL A 170 -8.62 1.68 -0.11
CA VAL A 170 -9.51 0.54 0.20
C VAL A 170 -10.80 0.63 -0.61
N ASN A 171 -11.40 1.82 -0.72
CA ASN A 171 -12.59 2.02 -1.56
C ASN A 171 -12.35 1.68 -3.04
N LYS A 172 -11.11 1.61 -3.48
CA LYS A 172 -10.76 1.19 -4.84
C LYS A 172 -10.66 -0.32 -5.01
N ILE A 173 -10.55 -1.07 -3.91
CA ILE A 173 -10.60 -2.54 -3.89
C ILE A 173 -12.06 -3.00 -3.97
N LEU A 174 -12.97 -2.23 -3.36
CA LEU A 174 -14.40 -2.49 -3.32
C LEU A 174 -15.09 -2.18 -4.65
#